data_191aab48c1a283d5e5688ade50d87ff6
#
_entry.id   191aab48c1a283d5e5688ade50d87ff6
#
_cell.length_a   1.000
_cell.length_b   1.000
_cell.length_c   1.000
_cell.angle_alpha   90.00
_cell.angle_beta   90.00
_cell.angle_gamma   90.00
#
_symmetry.space_group_name_H-M   'P 1'
#
loop_
_entity.id
_entity.type
_entity.pdbx_description
1 polymer ?
#
loop_
_entity_poly.entity_id
_entity_poly.type
_entity_poly.pdbx_seq_one_letter_code
_entity_poly.pdbx_strand_id
1 'polypeptide(L)'
;MGLKCLQNKPMNSDLPSAAALPRYWADLKSPDFAVLDSSRCIAVLPVAAIEQHGPHLPLNVDTTLVEGVIAAALPHLSTDLPVLFLPTQAVGFSPEHTRFAGTLTLKAETIIRLWTELAEAVAASGVKKLVLLNSHGGQVGLLDVVARDLRARLGLLVYSVNSFNLPLTDEQGASVASQFSAHEHRFGIHAGEIETSMMLALKPAQVDMAKAQNFHSTSQDRAERFSILGDGRSAKLAWQMQDYNAYGAVGNAAAATAEKGHALLQAMGRSLAQLLGEIDQLPPDTLRSATAS
;
A
#
# COMPACT_ATOMS: atom_id res chain seq x y z
N MET A 1 -41.19 52.10 36.48
CA MET A 1 -40.54 50.79 36.51
C MET A 1 -39.88 50.56 35.16
N GLY A 2 -38.58 50.84 35.05
CA GLY A 2 -37.85 50.84 33.79
C GLY A 2 -37.20 49.45 33.54
N LEU A 3 -37.53 48.85 32.40
CA LEU A 3 -36.84 47.69 31.90
C LEU A 3 -35.45 48.09 31.33
N LYS A 4 -34.40 47.62 31.98
CA LYS A 4 -33.02 47.73 31.45
C LYS A 4 -32.84 46.72 30.34
N CYS A 5 -32.57 47.27 29.11
CA CYS A 5 -32.17 46.55 27.96
C CYS A 5 -30.77 45.93 28.22
N LEU A 6 -30.66 44.61 28.21
CA LEU A 6 -29.36 43.89 28.28
C LEU A 6 -28.70 43.98 26.89
N GLN A 7 -27.63 44.73 26.80
CA GLN A 7 -26.75 44.77 25.62
C GLN A 7 -26.08 43.41 25.42
N ASN A 8 -26.34 42.76 24.29
CA ASN A 8 -25.60 41.58 23.84
C ASN A 8 -24.14 41.98 23.53
N LYS A 9 -23.20 41.47 24.30
CA LYS A 9 -21.78 41.44 23.92
C LYS A 9 -21.62 40.59 22.64
N PRO A 10 -20.83 41.04 21.65
CA PRO A 10 -20.48 40.18 20.54
C PRO A 10 -19.70 39.00 21.05
N MET A 11 -20.09 37.76 20.71
CA MET A 11 -19.30 36.55 20.93
C MET A 11 -18.01 36.69 20.13
N ASN A 12 -16.89 36.60 20.86
CA ASN A 12 -15.55 36.56 20.31
C ASN A 12 -15.46 35.39 19.31
N SER A 13 -15.15 35.71 18.06
CA SER A 13 -14.94 34.73 16.97
C SER A 13 -13.53 34.14 16.99
N ASP A 14 -13.05 33.74 18.15
CA ASP A 14 -11.88 32.88 18.25
C ASP A 14 -12.32 31.41 18.11
N LEU A 15 -12.70 31.04 16.88
CA LEU A 15 -12.69 29.63 16.50
C LEU A 15 -11.24 29.16 16.60
N PRO A 16 -10.94 28.08 17.38
CA PRO A 16 -9.60 27.53 17.41
C PRO A 16 -9.20 27.21 15.97
N SER A 17 -7.99 27.66 15.58
CA SER A 17 -7.34 27.22 14.35
C SER A 17 -7.57 25.71 14.20
N ALA A 18 -8.16 25.29 13.09
CA ALA A 18 -8.49 23.89 12.85
C ALA A 18 -7.22 23.07 13.06
N ALA A 19 -7.15 22.36 14.19
CA ALA A 19 -6.07 21.43 14.44
C ALA A 19 -6.05 20.44 13.26
N ALA A 20 -4.87 20.21 12.69
CA ALA A 20 -4.74 19.27 11.57
C ALA A 20 -5.38 17.94 11.99
N LEU A 21 -6.28 17.40 11.14
CA LEU A 21 -6.92 16.12 11.39
C LEU A 21 -5.87 15.02 11.58
N PRO A 22 -6.08 14.09 12.52
CA PRO A 22 -5.24 12.90 12.61
C PRO A 22 -5.14 12.20 11.26
N ARG A 23 -4.01 11.57 10.98
CA ARG A 23 -3.79 10.84 9.73
C ARG A 23 -4.26 9.39 9.77
N TYR A 24 -4.55 8.87 10.97
CA TYR A 24 -5.02 7.49 11.12
C TYR A 24 -6.50 7.47 11.53
N TRP A 25 -7.27 6.64 10.86
CA TRP A 25 -8.69 6.45 11.10
C TRP A 25 -9.01 6.11 12.57
N ALA A 26 -8.16 5.24 13.15
CA ALA A 26 -8.34 4.78 14.54
C ALA A 26 -8.05 5.85 15.61
N ASP A 27 -7.41 6.97 15.23
CA ASP A 27 -7.12 8.07 16.14
C ASP A 27 -8.28 9.09 16.23
N LEU A 28 -9.27 9.00 15.31
CA LEU A 28 -10.45 9.84 15.34
C LEU A 28 -11.47 9.34 16.37
N LYS A 29 -12.22 10.29 16.91
CA LYS A 29 -13.41 10.01 17.74
C LYS A 29 -14.65 10.03 16.86
N SER A 30 -15.68 9.29 17.25
CA SER A 30 -16.94 9.24 16.48
C SER A 30 -17.51 10.63 16.12
N PRO A 31 -17.49 11.66 16.97
CA PRO A 31 -17.96 13.00 16.60
C PRO A 31 -17.11 13.69 15.51
N ASP A 32 -15.83 13.31 15.32
CA ASP A 32 -14.96 13.92 14.34
C ASP A 32 -15.45 13.64 12.91
N PHE A 33 -16.12 12.50 12.70
CA PHE A 33 -16.71 12.13 11.42
C PHE A 33 -17.91 13.04 11.02
N ALA A 34 -18.56 13.67 11.98
CA ALA A 34 -19.67 14.61 11.69
C ALA A 34 -19.17 15.93 11.09
N VAL A 35 -17.92 16.30 11.33
CA VAL A 35 -17.30 17.53 10.83
C VAL A 35 -16.29 17.29 9.71
N LEU A 36 -15.98 16.04 9.42
CA LEU A 36 -15.10 15.64 8.33
C LEU A 36 -15.74 15.97 6.98
N ASP A 37 -15.00 16.64 6.09
CA ASP A 37 -15.43 16.74 4.68
C ASP A 37 -15.30 15.37 4.02
N SER A 38 -16.33 14.56 4.17
CA SER A 38 -16.37 13.18 3.65
C SER A 38 -16.32 13.11 2.12
N SER A 39 -16.67 14.20 1.42
CA SER A 39 -16.65 14.26 -0.05
C SER A 39 -15.21 14.36 -0.59
N ARG A 40 -14.31 15.03 0.14
CA ARG A 40 -12.90 15.14 -0.16
C ARG A 40 -12.08 14.01 0.47
N CYS A 41 -12.51 13.49 1.63
CA CYS A 41 -11.75 12.53 2.40
C CYS A 41 -11.37 11.29 1.55
N ILE A 42 -10.08 10.95 1.59
CA ILE A 42 -9.53 9.74 0.98
C ILE A 42 -9.22 8.75 2.08
N ALA A 43 -9.96 7.65 2.12
CA ALA A 43 -9.62 6.52 2.98
C ALA A 43 -8.59 5.63 2.28
N VAL A 44 -7.52 5.27 2.97
CA VAL A 44 -6.49 4.34 2.47
C VAL A 44 -6.53 3.08 3.31
N LEU A 45 -6.84 1.93 2.70
CA LEU A 45 -6.79 0.62 3.32
C LEU A 45 -5.47 -0.06 2.96
N PRO A 46 -4.48 -0.11 3.88
CA PRO A 46 -3.26 -0.84 3.66
C PRO A 46 -3.52 -2.35 3.77
N VAL A 47 -3.08 -3.13 2.79
CA VAL A 47 -3.20 -4.59 2.75
C VAL A 47 -1.85 -5.22 2.48
N ALA A 48 -1.51 -6.25 3.25
CA ALA A 48 -0.21 -6.90 3.28
C ALA A 48 -0.34 -8.42 3.39
N ALA A 49 0.73 -9.12 3.72
CA ALA A 49 0.73 -10.54 4.05
C ALA A 49 1.66 -10.83 5.25
N ILE A 50 1.43 -11.97 5.88
CA ILE A 50 2.35 -12.61 6.83
C ILE A 50 2.81 -13.90 6.18
N GLU A 51 3.96 -13.87 5.54
CA GLU A 51 4.46 -14.97 4.74
C GLU A 51 5.99 -15.13 4.84
N GLN A 52 6.47 -16.31 4.50
CA GLN A 52 7.90 -16.56 4.47
C GLN A 52 8.62 -15.66 3.46
N HIS A 53 9.81 -15.17 3.81
CA HIS A 53 10.69 -14.34 2.98
C HIS A 53 12.13 -14.86 3.03
N GLY A 54 12.31 -16.13 2.64
CA GLY A 54 13.62 -16.78 2.66
C GLY A 54 14.15 -17.03 4.08
N PRO A 55 15.43 -17.41 4.20
CA PRO A 55 16.04 -17.73 5.49
C PRO A 55 16.51 -16.50 6.28
N HIS A 56 16.49 -15.30 5.71
CA HIS A 56 17.15 -14.10 6.21
C HIS A 56 16.18 -12.97 6.63
N LEU A 57 14.90 -13.04 6.24
CA LEU A 57 13.90 -12.03 6.58
C LEU A 57 12.79 -12.63 7.47
N PRO A 58 12.12 -11.79 8.29
CA PRO A 58 10.99 -12.21 9.10
C PRO A 58 9.72 -12.39 8.24
N LEU A 59 8.65 -12.93 8.84
CA LEU A 59 7.38 -13.16 8.15
C LEU A 59 6.56 -11.89 7.87
N ASN A 60 6.85 -10.80 8.56
CA ASN A 60 6.08 -9.54 8.51
C ASN A 60 6.66 -8.51 7.53
N VAL A 61 7.39 -8.93 6.53
CA VAL A 61 8.03 -8.03 5.54
C VAL A 61 6.98 -7.11 4.93
N ASP A 62 5.96 -7.65 4.28
CA ASP A 62 4.96 -6.84 3.56
C ASP A 62 4.27 -5.82 4.46
N THR A 63 3.92 -6.22 5.69
CA THR A 63 3.33 -5.31 6.68
C THR A 63 4.30 -4.18 7.04
N THR A 64 5.56 -4.53 7.31
CA THR A 64 6.59 -3.56 7.64
C THR A 64 6.84 -2.58 6.49
N LEU A 65 6.84 -3.08 5.25
CA LEU A 65 7.09 -2.26 4.07
C LEU A 65 5.95 -1.26 3.80
N VAL A 66 4.67 -1.72 3.83
CA VAL A 66 3.55 -0.79 3.60
C VAL A 66 3.45 0.28 4.69
N GLU A 67 3.68 -0.08 5.94
CA GLU A 67 3.71 0.86 7.06
C GLU A 67 4.90 1.85 6.93
N GLY A 68 6.05 1.36 6.49
CA GLY A 68 7.22 2.19 6.20
C GLY A 68 6.99 3.18 5.07
N VAL A 69 6.32 2.77 4.00
CA VAL A 69 5.93 3.65 2.88
C VAL A 69 4.93 4.71 3.35
N ILE A 70 3.93 4.34 4.15
CA ILE A 70 2.99 5.29 4.74
C ILE A 70 3.73 6.30 5.61
N ALA A 71 4.59 5.83 6.53
CA ALA A 71 5.37 6.71 7.39
C ALA A 71 6.24 7.69 6.60
N ALA A 72 6.86 7.23 5.50
CA ALA A 72 7.64 8.07 4.59
C ALA A 72 6.77 9.06 3.79
N ALA A 73 5.49 8.77 3.56
CA ALA A 73 4.57 9.66 2.86
C ALA A 73 4.05 10.80 3.75
N LEU A 74 3.88 10.58 5.06
CA LEU A 74 3.27 11.55 5.98
C LEU A 74 3.88 12.95 5.91
N PRO A 75 5.23 13.13 5.89
CA PRO A 75 5.84 14.47 5.82
C PRO A 75 5.55 15.23 4.51
N HIS A 76 5.16 14.52 3.46
CA HIS A 76 4.90 15.06 2.13
C HIS A 76 3.40 15.33 1.88
N LEU A 77 2.50 14.90 2.78
CA LEU A 77 1.07 15.19 2.68
C LEU A 77 0.79 16.63 3.11
N SER A 78 0.08 17.38 2.27
CA SER A 78 -0.42 18.71 2.65
C SER A 78 -1.34 18.62 3.87
N THR A 79 -1.28 19.62 4.76
CA THR A 79 -2.06 19.65 6.00
C THR A 79 -3.57 19.76 5.75
N ASP A 80 -3.98 20.31 4.60
CA ASP A 80 -5.36 20.48 4.17
C ASP A 80 -5.91 19.28 3.37
N LEU A 81 -5.07 18.31 3.03
CA LEU A 81 -5.46 17.10 2.33
C LEU A 81 -6.07 16.09 3.32
N PRO A 82 -7.39 15.80 3.25
CA PRO A 82 -8.06 14.92 4.20
C PRO A 82 -7.83 13.45 3.84
N VAL A 83 -6.68 12.91 4.23
CA VAL A 83 -6.31 11.49 4.07
C VAL A 83 -6.36 10.79 5.42
N LEU A 84 -7.01 9.63 5.47
CA LEU A 84 -7.11 8.77 6.65
C LEU A 84 -6.63 7.36 6.31
N PHE A 85 -5.55 6.93 6.93
CA PHE A 85 -5.05 5.55 6.84
C PHE A 85 -5.82 4.64 7.81
N LEU A 86 -6.46 3.59 7.27
CA LEU A 86 -7.12 2.56 8.08
C LEU A 86 -6.06 1.65 8.73
N PRO A 87 -6.46 0.84 9.75
CA PRO A 87 -5.59 -0.19 10.30
C PRO A 87 -5.13 -1.18 9.22
N THR A 88 -3.84 -1.47 9.18
CA THR A 88 -3.23 -2.38 8.22
C THR A 88 -3.83 -3.79 8.33
N GLN A 89 -4.24 -4.35 7.20
CA GLN A 89 -4.67 -5.74 7.10
C GLN A 89 -3.44 -6.61 6.87
N ALA A 90 -2.82 -7.05 7.98
CA ALA A 90 -1.53 -7.74 7.93
C ALA A 90 -1.62 -9.17 7.38
N VAL A 91 -2.74 -9.89 7.61
CA VAL A 91 -2.92 -11.24 7.10
C VAL A 91 -3.69 -11.21 5.80
N GLY A 92 -3.03 -11.56 4.70
CA GLY A 92 -3.56 -11.51 3.34
C GLY A 92 -3.84 -12.88 2.72
N PHE A 93 -3.82 -12.89 1.39
CA PHE A 93 -3.94 -14.07 0.54
C PHE A 93 -2.57 -14.44 -0.03
N SER A 94 -1.95 -15.47 0.54
CA SER A 94 -0.57 -15.87 0.28
C SER A 94 -0.46 -17.42 0.15
N PRO A 95 -1.27 -18.07 -0.70
CA PRO A 95 -1.26 -19.53 -0.86
C PRO A 95 0.05 -20.05 -1.44
N GLU A 96 0.77 -19.23 -2.21
CA GLU A 96 2.04 -19.56 -2.86
C GLU A 96 3.18 -19.83 -1.88
N HIS A 97 3.04 -19.43 -0.62
CA HIS A 97 4.05 -19.61 0.44
C HIS A 97 3.70 -20.70 1.47
N THR A 98 2.59 -21.41 1.30
CA THR A 98 2.07 -22.36 2.32
C THR A 98 2.94 -23.61 2.54
N ARG A 99 3.92 -23.87 1.66
CA ARG A 99 4.90 -24.94 1.87
C ARG A 99 6.00 -24.58 2.86
N PHE A 100 6.08 -23.33 3.25
CA PHE A 100 7.03 -22.82 4.23
C PHE A 100 6.31 -22.55 5.56
N ALA A 101 6.88 -23.05 6.64
CA ALA A 101 6.29 -22.90 7.97
C ALA A 101 6.19 -21.41 8.39
N GLY A 102 5.12 -21.06 9.09
CA GLY A 102 4.89 -19.73 9.64
C GLY A 102 4.04 -18.82 8.76
N THR A 103 3.85 -19.10 7.47
CA THR A 103 2.94 -18.34 6.60
C THR A 103 1.51 -18.41 7.11
N LEU A 104 0.88 -17.25 7.29
CA LEU A 104 -0.53 -17.11 7.63
C LEU A 104 -1.27 -16.61 6.40
N THR A 105 -2.14 -17.43 5.84
CA THR A 105 -2.96 -17.04 4.69
C THR A 105 -4.43 -17.32 4.93
N LEU A 106 -5.29 -16.43 4.44
CA LEU A 106 -6.72 -16.65 4.39
C LEU A 106 -7.12 -17.12 2.99
N LYS A 107 -8.30 -17.71 2.86
CA LYS A 107 -8.86 -18.06 1.56
C LYS A 107 -9.26 -16.81 0.79
N ALA A 108 -9.26 -16.90 -0.55
CA ALA A 108 -9.60 -15.79 -1.43
C ALA A 108 -10.99 -15.19 -1.11
N GLU A 109 -12.00 -16.03 -0.91
CA GLU A 109 -13.35 -15.58 -0.57
C GLU A 109 -13.41 -14.84 0.77
N THR A 110 -12.58 -15.23 1.74
CA THR A 110 -12.51 -14.56 3.05
C THR A 110 -11.88 -13.17 2.91
N ILE A 111 -10.79 -13.05 2.14
CA ILE A 111 -10.12 -11.77 1.90
C ILE A 111 -11.01 -10.82 1.11
N ILE A 112 -11.65 -11.29 0.03
CA ILE A 112 -12.59 -10.48 -0.76
C ILE A 112 -13.68 -9.93 0.18
N ARG A 113 -14.26 -10.78 1.01
CA ARG A 113 -15.30 -10.39 1.96
C ARG A 113 -14.80 -9.40 3.00
N LEU A 114 -13.64 -9.67 3.61
CA LEU A 114 -13.03 -8.78 4.62
C LEU A 114 -12.83 -7.36 4.07
N TRP A 115 -12.17 -7.24 2.92
CA TRP A 115 -11.90 -5.92 2.36
C TRP A 115 -13.16 -5.21 1.88
N THR A 116 -14.14 -5.97 1.36
CA THR A 116 -15.44 -5.42 0.97
C THR A 116 -16.21 -4.90 2.18
N GLU A 117 -16.31 -5.65 3.27
CA GLU A 117 -17.03 -5.23 4.49
C GLU A 117 -16.36 -4.00 5.15
N LEU A 118 -15.02 -3.94 5.17
CA LEU A 118 -14.30 -2.75 5.66
C LEU A 118 -14.60 -1.52 4.78
N ALA A 119 -14.58 -1.68 3.45
CA ALA A 119 -14.87 -0.60 2.53
C ALA A 119 -16.34 -0.14 2.61
N GLU A 120 -17.28 -1.05 2.84
CA GLU A 120 -18.70 -0.74 3.08
C GLU A 120 -18.88 0.10 4.36
N ALA A 121 -18.15 -0.24 5.43
CA ALA A 121 -18.15 0.55 6.67
C ALA A 121 -17.56 1.96 6.44
N VAL A 122 -16.48 2.07 5.64
CA VAL A 122 -15.93 3.36 5.22
C VAL A 122 -16.96 4.17 4.43
N ALA A 123 -17.63 3.55 3.45
CA ALA A 123 -18.68 4.21 2.64
C ALA A 123 -19.88 4.68 3.49
N ALA A 124 -20.25 3.90 4.51
CA ALA A 124 -21.32 4.23 5.44
C ALA A 124 -21.00 5.48 6.29
N SER A 125 -19.73 5.81 6.51
CA SER A 125 -19.31 7.08 7.15
C SER A 125 -19.40 8.30 6.24
N GLY A 126 -19.83 8.13 4.97
CA GLY A 126 -19.94 9.19 3.98
C GLY A 126 -18.76 9.35 3.03
N VAL A 127 -17.63 8.70 3.32
CA VAL A 127 -16.42 8.77 2.48
C VAL A 127 -16.69 8.17 1.10
N LYS A 128 -16.21 8.85 0.04
CA LYS A 128 -16.45 8.47 -1.37
C LYS A 128 -15.20 8.06 -2.13
N LYS A 129 -14.01 8.28 -1.58
CA LYS A 129 -12.74 7.97 -2.20
C LYS A 129 -12.00 6.92 -1.36
N LEU A 130 -11.63 5.80 -1.98
CA LEU A 130 -10.93 4.69 -1.35
C LEU A 130 -9.68 4.31 -2.14
N VAL A 131 -8.56 4.12 -1.45
CA VAL A 131 -7.35 3.53 -2.00
C VAL A 131 -7.09 2.20 -1.29
N LEU A 132 -6.99 1.12 -2.05
CA LEU A 132 -6.51 -0.18 -1.59
C LEU A 132 -4.99 -0.18 -1.82
N LEU A 133 -4.20 0.05 -0.78
CA LEU A 133 -2.73 0.15 -0.87
C LEU A 133 -2.09 -1.20 -0.52
N ASN A 134 -1.54 -1.87 -1.52
CA ASN A 134 -1.01 -3.22 -1.43
C ASN A 134 0.51 -3.26 -1.45
N SER A 135 1.09 -4.10 -0.59
CA SER A 135 2.52 -4.43 -0.56
C SER A 135 2.83 -5.89 -0.94
N HIS A 136 1.81 -6.74 -1.15
CA HIS A 136 1.98 -8.16 -1.44
C HIS A 136 1.59 -8.51 -2.88
N GLY A 137 2.53 -9.14 -3.63
CA GLY A 137 2.33 -9.48 -5.05
C GLY A 137 1.27 -10.56 -5.31
N GLY A 138 1.09 -11.50 -4.39
CA GLY A 138 0.20 -12.65 -4.54
C GLY A 138 -1.29 -12.31 -4.57
N GLN A 139 -1.69 -11.16 -4.03
CA GLN A 139 -3.11 -10.77 -3.89
C GLN A 139 -3.58 -9.68 -4.88
N VAL A 140 -2.75 -9.27 -5.84
CA VAL A 140 -3.08 -8.20 -6.82
C VAL A 140 -4.40 -8.47 -7.56
N GLY A 141 -4.67 -9.73 -7.94
CA GLY A 141 -5.91 -10.11 -8.63
C GLY A 141 -7.16 -9.90 -7.77
N LEU A 142 -7.07 -10.11 -6.47
CA LEU A 142 -8.21 -9.91 -5.55
C LEU A 142 -8.53 -8.42 -5.36
N LEU A 143 -7.50 -7.56 -5.36
CA LEU A 143 -7.69 -6.10 -5.29
C LEU A 143 -8.52 -5.58 -6.46
N ASP A 144 -8.24 -6.03 -7.68
CA ASP A 144 -9.00 -5.60 -8.87
C ASP A 144 -10.46 -6.04 -8.77
N VAL A 145 -10.72 -7.27 -8.33
CA VAL A 145 -12.09 -7.79 -8.12
C VAL A 145 -12.84 -6.93 -7.10
N VAL A 146 -12.24 -6.68 -5.93
CA VAL A 146 -12.85 -5.89 -4.86
C VAL A 146 -13.08 -4.44 -5.30
N ALA A 147 -12.09 -3.81 -5.93
CA ALA A 147 -12.21 -2.43 -6.40
C ALA A 147 -13.36 -2.24 -7.39
N ARG A 148 -13.53 -3.16 -8.35
CA ARG A 148 -14.61 -3.13 -9.35
C ARG A 148 -15.97 -3.37 -8.71
N ASP A 149 -16.10 -4.30 -7.77
CA ASP A 149 -17.34 -4.56 -7.04
C ASP A 149 -17.77 -3.32 -6.24
N LEU A 150 -16.86 -2.74 -5.46
CA LEU A 150 -17.14 -1.53 -4.67
C LEU A 150 -17.55 -0.34 -5.56
N ARG A 151 -16.87 -0.15 -6.70
CA ARG A 151 -17.26 0.87 -7.68
C ARG A 151 -18.66 0.63 -8.23
N ALA A 152 -18.98 -0.60 -8.58
CA ALA A 152 -20.26 -0.95 -9.20
C ALA A 152 -21.44 -0.83 -8.21
N ARG A 153 -21.29 -1.35 -6.98
CA ARG A 153 -22.37 -1.42 -5.99
C ARG A 153 -22.54 -0.14 -5.19
N LEU A 154 -21.44 0.52 -4.82
CA LEU A 154 -21.47 1.64 -3.87
C LEU A 154 -21.18 2.99 -4.52
N GLY A 155 -20.81 3.01 -5.79
CA GLY A 155 -20.47 4.24 -6.50
C GLY A 155 -19.20 4.91 -5.97
N LEU A 156 -18.32 4.20 -5.27
CA LEU A 156 -17.07 4.73 -4.76
C LEU A 156 -16.07 5.00 -5.89
N LEU A 157 -15.25 6.02 -5.72
CA LEU A 157 -14.00 6.18 -6.46
C LEU A 157 -12.96 5.29 -5.79
N VAL A 158 -12.56 4.20 -6.45
CA VAL A 158 -11.63 3.23 -5.89
C VAL A 158 -10.38 3.12 -6.76
N TYR A 159 -9.21 3.25 -6.14
CA TYR A 159 -7.93 2.92 -6.75
C TYR A 159 -7.29 1.72 -6.04
N SER A 160 -6.88 0.70 -6.79
CA SER A 160 -5.95 -0.33 -6.31
C SER A 160 -4.53 0.08 -6.67
N VAL A 161 -3.69 0.20 -5.65
CA VAL A 161 -2.31 0.69 -5.74
C VAL A 161 -1.37 -0.36 -5.19
N ASN A 162 -0.45 -0.85 -6.02
CA ASN A 162 0.63 -1.68 -5.56
C ASN A 162 1.82 -0.78 -5.23
N SER A 163 2.27 -0.76 -3.99
CA SER A 163 3.34 0.13 -3.53
C SER A 163 4.63 -0.06 -4.33
N PHE A 164 4.92 -1.30 -4.74
CA PHE A 164 6.09 -1.65 -5.55
C PHE A 164 6.01 -1.20 -7.02
N ASN A 165 4.87 -0.65 -7.47
CA ASN A 165 4.69 -0.05 -8.79
C ASN A 165 4.68 1.48 -8.76
N LEU A 166 4.81 2.10 -7.59
CA LEU A 166 4.92 3.55 -7.49
C LEU A 166 6.20 4.05 -8.18
N PRO A 167 6.17 5.23 -8.80
CA PRO A 167 7.38 5.83 -9.38
C PRO A 167 8.48 5.99 -8.34
N LEU A 168 9.70 5.58 -8.68
CA LEU A 168 10.86 5.60 -7.80
C LEU A 168 11.83 6.72 -8.22
N THR A 169 11.47 7.97 -7.93
CA THR A 169 12.31 9.14 -8.20
C THR A 169 12.73 9.83 -6.92
N ASP A 170 13.95 10.38 -6.90
CA ASP A 170 14.41 11.24 -5.81
C ASP A 170 13.83 12.67 -5.91
N GLU A 171 14.26 13.57 -5.04
CA GLU A 171 13.82 14.97 -5.01
C GLU A 171 14.28 15.77 -6.25
N GLN A 172 15.32 15.32 -6.92
CA GLN A 172 15.85 15.91 -8.13
C GLN A 172 15.25 15.31 -9.40
N GLY A 173 14.34 14.32 -9.26
CA GLY A 173 13.71 13.61 -10.38
C GLY A 173 14.56 12.49 -10.97
N ALA A 174 15.70 12.14 -10.35
CA ALA A 174 16.53 11.03 -10.81
C ALA A 174 15.95 9.69 -10.34
N SER A 175 16.14 8.64 -11.15
CA SER A 175 15.60 7.31 -10.88
C SER A 175 16.36 6.61 -9.74
N VAL A 176 15.68 6.37 -8.63
CA VAL A 176 16.18 5.52 -7.52
C VAL A 176 16.20 4.04 -7.96
N ALA A 177 15.30 3.65 -8.85
CA ALA A 177 15.27 2.28 -9.40
C ALA A 177 16.58 1.88 -10.09
N SER A 178 17.35 2.84 -10.62
CA SER A 178 18.65 2.60 -11.28
C SER A 178 19.74 2.08 -10.32
N GLN A 179 19.53 2.15 -9.02
CA GLN A 179 20.43 1.56 -8.01
C GLN A 179 20.37 0.02 -7.97
N PHE A 180 19.35 -0.55 -8.62
CA PHE A 180 19.16 -2.00 -8.73
C PHE A 180 19.33 -2.43 -10.19
N SER A 181 19.87 -3.63 -10.39
CA SER A 181 20.07 -4.14 -11.73
C SER A 181 18.73 -4.44 -12.45
N ALA A 182 18.73 -4.39 -13.78
CA ALA A 182 17.57 -4.83 -14.56
C ALA A 182 17.23 -6.31 -14.29
N HIS A 183 18.23 -7.11 -13.93
CA HIS A 183 18.06 -8.50 -13.53
C HIS A 183 17.28 -8.60 -12.22
N GLU A 184 17.61 -7.80 -11.20
CA GLU A 184 16.90 -7.77 -9.92
C GLU A 184 15.44 -7.34 -10.10
N HIS A 185 15.19 -6.26 -10.85
CA HIS A 185 13.81 -5.83 -11.16
C HIS A 185 12.97 -6.90 -11.85
N ARG A 186 13.59 -7.76 -12.66
CA ARG A 186 12.88 -8.78 -13.40
C ARG A 186 12.68 -10.08 -12.61
N PHE A 187 13.66 -10.50 -11.85
CA PHE A 187 13.72 -11.84 -11.25
C PHE A 187 13.77 -11.82 -9.72
N GLY A 188 14.13 -10.70 -9.10
CA GLY A 188 14.21 -10.52 -7.64
C GLY A 188 12.86 -10.15 -7.03
N ILE A 189 11.81 -10.92 -7.35
CA ILE A 189 10.42 -10.57 -7.06
C ILE A 189 9.97 -10.88 -5.63
N HIS A 190 10.83 -11.51 -4.80
CA HIS A 190 10.48 -11.89 -3.43
C HIS A 190 11.72 -12.12 -2.57
N ALA A 191 11.83 -11.42 -1.46
CA ALA A 191 12.96 -11.48 -0.53
C ALA A 191 14.33 -11.22 -1.20
N GLY A 192 14.36 -10.47 -2.29
CA GLY A 192 15.57 -10.10 -3.02
C GLY A 192 16.27 -8.86 -2.44
N GLU A 193 17.06 -8.20 -3.28
CA GLU A 193 17.83 -7.02 -2.89
C GLU A 193 16.92 -5.85 -2.47
N ILE A 194 15.80 -5.65 -3.16
CA ILE A 194 14.87 -4.53 -2.94
C ILE A 194 14.24 -4.63 -1.54
N GLU A 195 13.55 -5.72 -1.25
CA GLU A 195 12.86 -5.92 0.03
C GLU A 195 13.84 -6.04 1.19
N THR A 196 14.96 -6.74 1.00
CA THR A 196 16.00 -6.84 2.02
C THR A 196 16.59 -5.47 2.34
N SER A 197 16.81 -4.60 1.34
CA SER A 197 17.28 -3.23 1.58
C SER A 197 16.28 -2.41 2.38
N MET A 198 14.98 -2.48 2.04
CA MET A 198 13.94 -1.78 2.79
C MET A 198 13.84 -2.30 4.23
N MET A 199 13.95 -3.60 4.45
CA MET A 199 13.97 -4.19 5.80
C MET A 199 15.21 -3.77 6.60
N LEU A 200 16.38 -3.68 5.98
CA LEU A 200 17.59 -3.14 6.61
C LEU A 200 17.41 -1.67 7.06
N ALA A 201 16.67 -0.88 6.28
CA ALA A 201 16.36 0.51 6.64
C ALA A 201 15.33 0.61 7.77
N LEU A 202 14.32 -0.27 7.81
CA LEU A 202 13.19 -0.19 8.74
C LEU A 202 13.41 -1.01 10.03
N LYS A 203 13.93 -2.22 9.90
CA LYS A 203 14.04 -3.22 10.98
C LYS A 203 15.36 -4.00 10.90
N PRO A 204 16.55 -3.35 10.93
CA PRO A 204 17.84 -4.03 10.72
C PRO A 204 18.08 -5.19 11.69
N ALA A 205 17.59 -5.11 12.92
CA ALA A 205 17.73 -6.17 13.91
C ALA A 205 16.93 -7.46 13.58
N GLN A 206 16.02 -7.41 12.60
CA GLN A 206 15.22 -8.56 12.15
C GLN A 206 15.78 -9.19 10.87
N VAL A 207 16.87 -8.67 10.31
CA VAL A 207 17.50 -9.15 9.07
C VAL A 207 18.75 -9.94 9.40
N ASP A 208 18.81 -11.21 8.99
CA ASP A 208 19.99 -12.08 9.15
C ASP A 208 20.82 -12.07 7.86
N MET A 209 21.67 -11.05 7.68
CA MET A 209 22.51 -10.91 6.49
C MET A 209 23.51 -12.06 6.30
N ALA A 210 23.81 -12.85 7.35
CA ALA A 210 24.67 -14.04 7.19
C ALA A 210 23.99 -15.16 6.38
N LYS A 211 22.66 -15.12 6.26
CA LYS A 211 21.86 -16.04 5.44
C LYS A 211 21.39 -15.43 4.11
N ALA A 212 21.63 -14.15 3.89
CA ALA A 212 21.31 -13.50 2.61
C ALA A 212 22.27 -13.99 1.51
N GLN A 213 21.70 -14.38 0.37
CA GLN A 213 22.44 -14.89 -0.78
C GLN A 213 21.92 -14.27 -2.07
N ASN A 214 22.59 -14.57 -3.19
CA ASN A 214 21.99 -14.37 -4.51
C ASN A 214 21.16 -15.62 -4.85
N PHE A 215 19.85 -15.53 -4.59
CA PHE A 215 18.92 -16.64 -4.78
C PHE A 215 18.50 -16.74 -6.26
N HIS A 216 18.96 -17.76 -6.96
CA HIS A 216 18.61 -18.00 -8.36
C HIS A 216 17.10 -18.35 -8.48
N SER A 217 16.44 -17.78 -9.47
CA SER A 217 15.05 -18.11 -9.81
C SER A 217 14.98 -18.99 -11.05
N THR A 218 14.23 -20.11 -11.00
CA THR A 218 13.95 -20.91 -12.21
C THR A 218 13.22 -20.14 -13.30
N SER A 219 12.67 -18.95 -12.99
CA SER A 219 12.11 -18.06 -14.02
C SER A 219 13.17 -17.52 -14.98
N GLN A 220 14.44 -17.44 -14.55
CA GLN A 220 15.58 -17.09 -15.40
C GLN A 220 15.79 -18.17 -16.48
N ASP A 221 15.79 -19.44 -16.07
CA ASP A 221 15.94 -20.58 -17.00
C ASP A 221 14.81 -20.61 -18.04
N ARG A 222 13.58 -20.28 -17.60
CA ARG A 222 12.45 -20.15 -18.51
C ARG A 222 12.61 -18.99 -19.49
N ALA A 223 13.13 -17.85 -19.01
CA ALA A 223 13.34 -16.65 -19.82
C ALA A 223 14.42 -16.89 -20.92
N GLU A 224 15.45 -17.66 -20.61
CA GLU A 224 16.48 -18.04 -21.59
C GLU A 224 15.96 -19.01 -22.63
N ARG A 225 15.08 -19.92 -22.23
CA ARG A 225 14.63 -21.03 -23.07
C ARG A 225 13.40 -20.75 -23.90
N PHE A 226 12.48 -19.89 -23.43
CA PHE A 226 11.17 -19.69 -24.04
C PHE A 226 10.83 -18.22 -24.23
N SER A 227 10.52 -17.82 -25.45
CA SER A 227 10.22 -16.41 -25.79
C SER A 227 8.88 -15.92 -25.24
N ILE A 228 7.88 -16.79 -25.10
CA ILE A 228 6.55 -16.43 -24.59
C ILE A 228 6.42 -16.78 -23.10
N LEU A 229 6.68 -18.04 -22.71
CA LEU A 229 6.60 -18.44 -21.29
C LEU A 229 7.65 -17.76 -20.41
N GLY A 230 8.73 -17.28 -20.99
CA GLY A 230 9.82 -16.59 -20.30
C GLY A 230 9.72 -15.08 -20.30
N ASP A 231 8.74 -14.46 -20.99
CA ASP A 231 8.60 -13.00 -21.03
C ASP A 231 7.97 -12.40 -19.74
N GLY A 232 7.35 -13.24 -18.91
CA GLY A 232 6.70 -12.86 -17.65
C GLY A 232 5.42 -12.05 -17.80
N ARG A 233 4.89 -11.92 -19.02
CA ARG A 233 3.73 -11.07 -19.36
C ARG A 233 2.62 -11.84 -20.06
N SER A 234 2.96 -12.56 -21.13
CA SER A 234 1.97 -13.22 -22.02
C SER A 234 1.28 -14.41 -21.33
N ALA A 235 2.00 -15.11 -20.46
CA ALA A 235 1.48 -16.24 -19.70
C ALA A 235 2.06 -16.24 -18.28
N LYS A 236 1.20 -16.14 -17.27
CA LYS A 236 1.61 -16.15 -15.87
C LYS A 236 1.49 -17.56 -15.31
N LEU A 237 2.59 -18.12 -14.81
CA LEU A 237 2.59 -19.37 -14.07
C LEU A 237 1.88 -19.16 -12.72
N ALA A 238 0.95 -20.05 -12.38
CA ALA A 238 0.42 -20.17 -11.03
C ALA A 238 1.40 -21.00 -10.18
N TRP A 239 2.40 -20.32 -9.65
CA TRP A 239 3.54 -20.92 -8.98
C TRP A 239 3.34 -21.02 -7.46
N GLN A 240 4.03 -22.00 -6.89
CA GLN A 240 4.39 -22.01 -5.47
C GLN A 240 5.84 -21.57 -5.33
N MET A 241 6.22 -20.92 -4.23
CA MET A 241 7.55 -20.29 -4.12
C MET A 241 8.71 -21.27 -4.28
N GLN A 242 8.57 -22.53 -3.85
CA GLN A 242 9.57 -23.58 -4.08
C GLN A 242 9.74 -23.95 -5.56
N ASP A 243 8.81 -23.61 -6.44
CA ASP A 243 8.95 -23.81 -7.89
C ASP A 243 9.97 -22.81 -8.48
N TYR A 244 10.20 -21.69 -7.80
CA TYR A 244 11.20 -20.70 -8.18
C TYR A 244 12.52 -20.93 -7.48
N ASN A 245 12.50 -21.16 -6.15
CA ASN A 245 13.70 -21.44 -5.37
C ASN A 245 13.34 -22.19 -4.06
N ALA A 246 14.08 -23.25 -3.76
CA ALA A 246 13.84 -24.09 -2.58
C ALA A 246 14.05 -23.37 -1.24
N TYR A 247 14.81 -22.26 -1.21
CA TYR A 247 15.01 -21.45 0.00
C TYR A 247 13.88 -20.44 0.24
N GLY A 248 12.92 -20.33 -0.69
CA GLY A 248 11.81 -19.42 -0.53
C GLY A 248 12.12 -17.95 -0.83
N ALA A 249 13.21 -17.67 -1.54
CA ALA A 249 13.61 -16.32 -1.93
C ALA A 249 14.15 -16.31 -3.36
N VAL A 250 14.07 -15.19 -4.05
CA VAL A 250 14.68 -14.96 -5.38
C VAL A 250 15.21 -13.54 -5.49
N GLY A 251 16.38 -13.38 -6.13
CA GLY A 251 17.08 -12.11 -6.23
C GLY A 251 18.36 -12.05 -5.40
N ASN A 252 19.07 -10.93 -5.50
CA ASN A 252 20.39 -10.80 -4.88
C ASN A 252 20.32 -10.14 -3.49
N ALA A 253 19.71 -10.83 -2.51
CA ALA A 253 19.60 -10.34 -1.14
C ALA A 253 20.94 -9.94 -0.52
N ALA A 254 22.04 -10.61 -0.92
CA ALA A 254 23.38 -10.32 -0.42
C ALA A 254 23.92 -8.94 -0.82
N ALA A 255 23.37 -8.31 -1.86
CA ALA A 255 23.74 -6.96 -2.31
C ALA A 255 22.91 -5.85 -1.65
N ALA A 256 21.98 -6.20 -0.78
CA ALA A 256 21.09 -5.26 -0.10
C ALA A 256 21.86 -4.36 0.87
N THR A 257 21.45 -3.09 0.94
CA THR A 257 21.98 -2.13 1.91
C THR A 257 20.87 -1.24 2.48
N ALA A 258 21.07 -0.74 3.71
CA ALA A 258 20.12 0.18 4.33
C ALA A 258 19.96 1.49 3.55
N GLU A 259 21.04 1.98 2.93
CA GLU A 259 21.04 3.22 2.13
C GLU A 259 20.09 3.10 0.95
N LYS A 260 20.17 1.98 0.19
CA LYS A 260 19.22 1.70 -0.90
C LYS A 260 17.79 1.62 -0.39
N GLY A 261 17.58 0.96 0.77
CA GLY A 261 16.28 0.87 1.42
C GLY A 261 15.70 2.23 1.79
N HIS A 262 16.51 3.11 2.39
CA HIS A 262 16.09 4.48 2.70
C HIS A 262 15.71 5.28 1.44
N ALA A 263 16.52 5.19 0.38
CA ALA A 263 16.24 5.86 -0.88
C ALA A 263 14.91 5.39 -1.49
N LEU A 264 14.64 4.08 -1.49
CA LEU A 264 13.37 3.50 -1.95
C LEU A 264 12.19 4.02 -1.14
N LEU A 265 12.25 3.94 0.19
CA LEU A 265 11.17 4.37 1.08
C LEU A 265 10.83 5.85 0.89
N GLN A 266 11.85 6.71 0.78
CA GLN A 266 11.63 8.13 0.51
C GLN A 266 11.00 8.38 -0.87
N ALA A 267 11.44 7.68 -1.92
CA ALA A 267 10.85 7.79 -3.25
C ALA A 267 9.39 7.31 -3.27
N MET A 268 9.11 6.13 -2.69
CA MET A 268 7.76 5.58 -2.59
C MET A 268 6.84 6.47 -1.75
N GLY A 269 7.33 7.01 -0.63
CA GLY A 269 6.57 7.93 0.22
C GLY A 269 6.16 9.21 -0.52
N ARG A 270 7.09 9.86 -1.24
CA ARG A 270 6.78 11.02 -2.09
C ARG A 270 5.75 10.68 -3.15
N SER A 271 5.94 9.57 -3.85
CA SER A 271 5.02 9.14 -4.90
C SER A 271 3.63 8.81 -4.36
N LEU A 272 3.53 8.20 -3.18
CA LEU A 272 2.24 7.97 -2.53
C LEU A 272 1.56 9.28 -2.15
N ALA A 273 2.29 10.23 -1.57
CA ALA A 273 1.74 11.53 -1.21
C ALA A 273 1.28 12.31 -2.45
N GLN A 274 2.05 12.30 -3.54
CA GLN A 274 1.66 12.89 -4.81
C GLN A 274 0.39 12.24 -5.37
N LEU A 275 0.32 10.91 -5.42
CA LEU A 275 -0.86 10.17 -5.89
C LEU A 275 -2.12 10.55 -5.10
N LEU A 276 -2.02 10.66 -3.78
CA LEU A 276 -3.15 11.05 -2.93
C LEU A 276 -3.58 12.50 -3.21
N GLY A 277 -2.63 13.41 -3.46
CA GLY A 277 -2.93 14.77 -3.90
C GLY A 277 -3.61 14.82 -5.28
N GLU A 278 -3.22 13.97 -6.21
CA GLU A 278 -3.87 13.85 -7.53
C GLU A 278 -5.30 13.31 -7.41
N ILE A 279 -5.53 12.33 -6.53
CA ILE A 279 -6.88 11.81 -6.24
C ILE A 279 -7.79 12.89 -5.62
N ASP A 280 -7.25 13.77 -4.76
CA ASP A 280 -8.03 14.89 -4.22
C ASP A 280 -8.47 15.87 -5.31
N GLN A 281 -7.61 16.12 -6.28
CA GLN A 281 -7.85 17.05 -7.39
C GLN A 281 -8.77 16.52 -8.49
N LEU A 282 -9.16 15.25 -8.44
CA LEU A 282 -10.05 14.68 -9.45
C LEU A 282 -11.41 15.40 -9.44
N PRO A 283 -11.95 15.77 -10.63
CA PRO A 283 -13.23 16.46 -10.71
C PRO A 283 -14.38 15.55 -10.25
N PRO A 284 -15.47 16.16 -9.71
CA PRO A 284 -16.61 15.40 -9.19
C PRO A 284 -17.28 14.47 -10.22
N ASP A 285 -17.16 14.79 -11.51
CA ASP A 285 -17.71 13.99 -12.62
C ASP A 285 -16.74 12.92 -13.16
N THR A 286 -15.64 12.65 -12.47
CA THR A 286 -14.72 11.55 -12.80
C THR A 286 -15.47 10.22 -12.93
N LEU A 287 -16.45 9.99 -12.03
CA LEU A 287 -17.34 8.83 -12.10
C LEU A 287 -18.63 9.24 -12.83
N ARG A 288 -18.81 8.73 -14.04
CA ARG A 288 -19.97 9.04 -14.88
C ARG A 288 -21.07 8.00 -14.72
N SER A 289 -22.33 8.46 -14.77
CA SER A 289 -23.50 7.61 -14.94
C SER A 289 -23.67 7.26 -16.43
N ALA A 290 -24.25 6.09 -16.71
CA ALA A 290 -24.68 5.78 -18.07
C ALA A 290 -25.73 6.79 -18.52
N THR A 291 -25.64 7.27 -19.75
CA THR A 291 -26.77 8.00 -20.37
C THR A 291 -27.91 7.02 -20.53
N ALA A 292 -29.10 7.37 -20.00
CA ALA A 292 -30.30 6.61 -20.29
C ALA A 292 -30.51 6.63 -21.81
N SER A 293 -30.43 5.45 -22.45
CA SER A 293 -30.77 5.26 -23.86
C SER A 293 -32.28 5.16 -24.05
#